data_3c31796842e12ba7e3a0245abdbdedf6
#
_entry.id   3c31796842e12ba7e3a0245abdbdedf6
#
_cell.length_a   1.000
_cell.length_b   1.000
_cell.length_c   1.000
_cell.angle_alpha   90.00
_cell.angle_beta   90.00
_cell.angle_gamma   90.00
#
_symmetry.space_group_name_H-M   'P 1'
#
loop_
_entity.id
_entity.type
_entity.pdbx_description
1 polymer ?
#
loop_
_entity_poly.entity_id
_entity_poly.type
_entity_poly.pdbx_seq_one_letter_code
_entity_poly.pdbx_strand_id
1 'polypeptide(L)'
;MHDGSQKSDPLKTYREKRDFSFTSEPSGEGAFSGVGIFVVQKHDSRRLHYDLRLEVDGVLKSWAVPKGPSLDPKTKRLAIETEDHPLQYALFQGTIPEGQYGAGTVIVWDTGPYRNITEKDGSEISMARALSDGHVAVWLEGKKLKGGYALTRTKRGWILVKMKDEMAIASSENKEDHQPKSTGSP
;
A
#
# COMPACT_ATOMS: atom_id res chain seq x y z
N MET A 1 -40.32 1.77 -9.09
CA MET A 1 -39.50 0.64 -8.63
C MET A 1 -38.12 1.17 -8.33
N HIS A 2 -37.85 1.44 -7.06
CA HIS A 2 -36.50 1.76 -6.62
C HIS A 2 -35.73 0.45 -6.50
N ASP A 3 -34.84 0.20 -7.42
CA ASP A 3 -33.81 -0.81 -7.27
C ASP A 3 -32.87 -0.31 -6.17
N GLY A 4 -33.14 -0.74 -4.95
CA GLY A 4 -32.26 -0.53 -3.80
C GLY A 4 -31.09 -1.48 -3.88
N SER A 5 -30.20 -1.31 -4.83
CA SER A 5 -28.89 -1.95 -4.73
C SER A 5 -28.19 -1.32 -3.53
N GLN A 6 -28.27 -2.00 -2.38
CA GLN A 6 -27.47 -1.66 -1.22
C GLN A 6 -26.01 -1.78 -1.65
N LYS A 7 -25.35 -0.64 -1.85
CA LYS A 7 -23.90 -0.62 -2.00
C LYS A 7 -23.32 -1.27 -0.76
N SER A 8 -22.64 -2.40 -0.95
CA SER A 8 -21.93 -3.06 0.13
C SER A 8 -20.94 -2.09 0.76
N ASP A 9 -20.89 -2.04 2.10
CA ASP A 9 -19.90 -1.23 2.81
C ASP A 9 -18.50 -1.80 2.57
N PRO A 10 -17.61 -1.09 1.86
CA PRO A 10 -16.26 -1.57 1.57
C PRO A 10 -15.39 -1.69 2.83
N LEU A 11 -15.77 -1.04 3.93
CA LEU A 11 -15.06 -1.08 5.20
C LEU A 11 -15.61 -2.12 6.18
N LYS A 12 -16.58 -2.92 5.77
CA LYS A 12 -17.20 -3.92 6.63
C LYS A 12 -16.17 -4.89 7.23
N THR A 13 -15.32 -5.50 6.41
CA THR A 13 -14.27 -6.42 6.86
C THR A 13 -13.27 -5.73 7.77
N TYR A 14 -12.88 -4.52 7.45
CA TYR A 14 -11.99 -3.71 8.28
C TYR A 14 -12.55 -3.53 9.69
N ARG A 15 -13.84 -3.16 9.81
CA ARG A 15 -14.51 -2.93 11.10
C ARG A 15 -14.77 -4.22 11.87
N GLU A 16 -15.11 -5.30 11.19
CA GLU A 16 -15.38 -6.61 11.83
C GLU A 16 -14.15 -7.20 12.51
N LYS A 17 -12.94 -6.91 12.01
CA LYS A 17 -11.68 -7.40 12.56
C LYS A 17 -11.16 -6.61 13.76
N ARG A 18 -11.81 -5.49 14.12
CA ARG A 18 -11.28 -4.54 15.09
C ARG A 18 -12.28 -4.22 16.19
N ASP A 19 -11.73 -3.93 17.36
CA ASP A 19 -12.47 -3.35 18.48
C ASP A 19 -11.86 -1.96 18.77
N PHE A 20 -12.55 -0.92 18.34
CA PHE A 20 -12.07 0.47 18.44
C PHE A 20 -12.05 1.01 19.87
N SER A 21 -12.56 0.26 20.85
CA SER A 21 -12.37 0.56 22.27
C SER A 21 -10.97 0.17 22.76
N PHE A 22 -10.25 -0.69 22.04
CA PHE A 22 -8.91 -1.19 22.41
C PHE A 22 -7.78 -0.74 21.46
N THR A 23 -8.11 -0.39 20.23
CA THR A 23 -7.10 0.10 19.26
C THR A 23 -7.31 1.57 18.96
N SER A 24 -6.20 2.31 18.74
CA SER A 24 -6.24 3.70 18.30
C SER A 24 -6.38 3.86 16.78
N GLU A 25 -6.49 2.76 16.05
CA GLU A 25 -6.76 2.82 14.62
C GLU A 25 -8.08 3.56 14.34
N PRO A 26 -8.18 4.33 13.23
CA PRO A 26 -9.41 5.07 12.92
C PRO A 26 -10.55 4.11 12.53
N SER A 27 -11.78 4.44 12.96
CA SER A 27 -12.98 3.66 12.61
C SER A 27 -13.44 3.88 11.17
N GLY A 28 -12.98 4.96 10.55
CA GLY A 28 -13.42 5.37 9.21
C GLY A 28 -14.67 6.21 9.21
N GLU A 29 -15.11 6.68 10.37
CA GLU A 29 -16.19 7.65 10.49
C GLU A 29 -15.66 9.07 10.30
N GLY A 30 -16.48 9.94 9.76
CA GLY A 30 -16.15 11.34 9.50
C GLY A 30 -15.62 11.59 8.08
N ALA A 31 -15.57 12.87 7.72
CA ALA A 31 -15.11 13.32 6.41
C ALA A 31 -13.57 13.35 6.37
N PHE A 32 -13.01 12.77 5.32
CA PHE A 32 -11.59 12.86 5.01
C PHE A 32 -11.42 13.02 3.50
N SER A 33 -10.65 14.01 3.09
CA SER A 33 -10.31 14.21 1.67
C SER A 33 -8.87 13.79 1.42
N GLY A 34 -8.68 12.69 0.71
CA GLY A 34 -7.37 12.17 0.37
C GLY A 34 -7.44 11.51 -1.00
N VAL A 35 -7.77 12.27 -2.03
CA VAL A 35 -7.92 11.79 -3.39
C VAL A 35 -6.54 11.66 -4.05
N GLY A 36 -6.28 10.50 -4.67
CA GLY A 36 -5.04 10.26 -5.40
C GLY A 36 -3.81 10.17 -4.52
N ILE A 37 -3.95 9.63 -3.31
CA ILE A 37 -2.82 9.43 -2.39
C ILE A 37 -2.41 7.96 -2.33
N PHE A 38 -1.12 7.74 -2.08
CA PHE A 38 -0.60 6.46 -1.64
C PHE A 38 0.08 6.60 -0.28
N VAL A 39 0.16 5.51 0.43
CA VAL A 39 0.97 5.38 1.64
C VAL A 39 1.59 3.99 1.67
N VAL A 40 2.80 3.92 2.18
CA VAL A 40 3.43 2.67 2.60
C VAL A 40 3.67 2.76 4.10
N GLN A 41 3.08 1.85 4.83
CA GLN A 41 3.25 1.75 6.28
C GLN A 41 4.13 0.55 6.60
N LYS A 42 5.21 0.78 7.32
CA LYS A 42 6.05 -0.28 7.87
C LYS A 42 5.37 -0.82 9.12
N HIS A 43 5.01 -2.08 9.07
CA HIS A 43 4.28 -2.75 10.13
C HIS A 43 5.14 -3.84 10.76
N ASP A 44 5.64 -3.56 11.94
CA ASP A 44 6.37 -4.52 12.76
C ASP A 44 5.39 -5.29 13.64
N SER A 45 4.77 -6.29 13.03
CA SER A 45 3.87 -7.26 13.66
C SER A 45 4.65 -8.55 13.93
N ARG A 46 3.97 -9.71 13.99
CA ARG A 46 4.66 -11.02 14.09
C ARG A 46 5.75 -11.18 13.04
N ARG A 47 5.47 -10.70 11.81
CA ARG A 47 6.42 -10.62 10.72
C ARG A 47 6.44 -9.19 10.21
N LEU A 48 7.61 -8.60 10.17
CA LEU A 48 7.79 -7.30 9.56
C LEU A 48 7.32 -7.35 8.11
N HIS A 49 6.46 -6.42 7.73
CA HIS A 49 6.03 -6.23 6.36
C HIS A 49 5.74 -4.75 6.08
N TYR A 50 5.46 -4.46 4.83
CA TYR A 50 5.16 -3.10 4.38
C TYR A 50 3.78 -3.13 3.73
N ASP A 51 2.85 -2.35 4.25
CA ASP A 51 1.51 -2.23 3.69
C ASP A 51 1.46 -1.09 2.68
N LEU A 52 1.28 -1.44 1.42
CA LEU A 52 1.03 -0.48 0.34
C LEU A 52 -0.48 -0.22 0.25
N ARG A 53 -0.86 1.05 0.26
CA ARG A 53 -2.25 1.46 0.14
C ARG A 53 -2.41 2.54 -0.91
N LEU A 54 -3.43 2.39 -1.74
CA LEU A 54 -3.80 3.33 -2.80
C LEU A 54 -5.24 3.77 -2.60
N GLU A 55 -5.48 5.08 -2.60
CA GLU A 55 -6.85 5.60 -2.58
C GLU A 55 -7.53 5.27 -3.90
N VAL A 56 -8.67 4.60 -3.82
CA VAL A 56 -9.54 4.31 -4.96
C VAL A 56 -10.98 4.39 -4.49
N ASP A 57 -11.76 5.26 -5.11
CA ASP A 57 -13.20 5.40 -4.84
C ASP A 57 -13.54 5.56 -3.33
N GLY A 58 -12.76 6.36 -2.63
CA GLY A 58 -13.03 6.74 -1.25
C GLY A 58 -12.53 5.78 -0.17
N VAL A 59 -11.77 4.74 -0.55
CA VAL A 59 -11.12 3.82 0.39
C VAL A 59 -9.66 3.61 0.01
N LEU A 60 -8.88 3.02 0.91
CA LEU A 60 -7.51 2.59 0.64
C LEU A 60 -7.51 1.12 0.25
N LYS A 61 -7.29 0.83 -1.01
CA LYS A 61 -6.97 -0.51 -1.50
C LYS A 61 -5.60 -0.89 -0.96
N SER A 62 -5.45 -2.10 -0.42
CA SER A 62 -4.32 -2.44 0.43
C SER A 62 -3.68 -3.77 0.07
N TRP A 63 -2.34 -3.81 0.13
CA TRP A 63 -1.53 -5.01 -0.07
C TRP A 63 -0.43 -5.07 0.97
N ALA A 64 -0.26 -6.23 1.59
CA ALA A 64 0.91 -6.51 2.41
C ALA A 64 2.06 -6.99 1.53
N VAL A 65 3.18 -6.30 1.60
CA VAL A 65 4.40 -6.60 0.85
C VAL A 65 5.47 -7.06 1.85
N PRO A 66 5.71 -8.38 1.99
CA PRO A 66 6.59 -8.88 3.06
C PRO A 66 8.01 -8.33 3.02
N LYS A 67 8.56 -8.15 1.84
CA LYS A 67 9.93 -7.63 1.67
C LYS A 67 9.99 -6.13 1.35
N GLY A 68 8.84 -5.49 1.27
CA GLY A 68 8.74 -4.08 0.90
C GLY A 68 8.91 -3.82 -0.60
N PRO A 69 8.52 -2.62 -1.06
CA PRO A 69 8.72 -2.20 -2.45
C PRO A 69 10.21 -2.06 -2.80
N SER A 70 10.56 -2.32 -4.05
CA SER A 70 11.91 -2.13 -4.58
C SER A 70 11.92 -1.05 -5.67
N LEU A 71 13.02 -0.34 -5.82
CA LEU A 71 13.27 0.60 -6.91
C LEU A 71 13.94 -0.06 -8.13
N ASP A 72 14.24 -1.35 -8.03
CA ASP A 72 14.88 -2.12 -9.09
C ASP A 72 13.83 -2.83 -9.96
N PRO A 73 13.76 -2.54 -11.27
CA PRO A 73 12.82 -3.19 -12.18
C PRO A 73 12.98 -4.70 -12.31
N LYS A 74 14.12 -5.24 -11.94
CA LYS A 74 14.39 -6.69 -11.96
C LYS A 74 13.88 -7.41 -10.72
N THR A 75 13.51 -6.68 -9.67
CA THR A 75 13.07 -7.26 -8.41
C THR A 75 11.55 -7.33 -8.37
N LYS A 76 11.02 -8.54 -8.38
CA LYS A 76 9.59 -8.81 -8.20
C LYS A 76 9.28 -8.99 -6.72
N ARG A 77 8.26 -8.30 -6.22
CA ARG A 77 7.81 -8.39 -4.82
C ARG A 77 6.41 -8.97 -4.76
N LEU A 78 6.26 -10.00 -3.96
CA LEU A 78 4.92 -10.51 -3.64
C LEU A 78 4.15 -9.43 -2.88
N ALA A 79 2.91 -9.21 -3.26
CA ALA A 79 1.97 -8.31 -2.61
C ALA A 79 0.65 -9.05 -2.39
N ILE A 80 0.27 -9.20 -1.13
CA ILE A 80 -0.92 -9.94 -0.75
C ILE A 80 -2.04 -8.95 -0.47
N GLU A 81 -3.12 -9.05 -1.24
CA GLU A 81 -4.28 -8.18 -1.05
C GLU A 81 -4.89 -8.41 0.33
N THR A 82 -5.14 -7.32 1.02
CA THR A 82 -5.82 -7.28 2.31
C THR A 82 -7.10 -6.46 2.20
N GLU A 83 -7.87 -6.38 3.28
CA GLU A 83 -9.13 -5.62 3.30
C GLU A 83 -8.90 -4.14 3.01
N ASP A 84 -9.92 -3.49 2.45
CA ASP A 84 -9.94 -2.05 2.26
C ASP A 84 -9.87 -1.34 3.62
N HIS A 85 -9.12 -0.25 3.66
CA HIS A 85 -8.93 0.58 4.86
C HIS A 85 -9.57 1.95 4.65
N PRO A 86 -9.98 2.64 5.73
CA PRO A 86 -10.49 4.01 5.62
C PRO A 86 -9.36 4.97 5.21
N LEU A 87 -9.70 6.06 4.54
CA LEU A 87 -8.72 7.06 4.09
C LEU A 87 -7.90 7.62 5.26
N GLN A 88 -8.52 7.77 6.44
CA GLN A 88 -7.85 8.22 7.66
C GLN A 88 -6.68 7.32 8.06
N TYR A 89 -6.68 6.06 7.67
CA TYR A 89 -5.59 5.13 7.97
C TYR A 89 -4.26 5.53 7.31
N ALA A 90 -4.30 6.35 6.26
CA ALA A 90 -3.09 6.86 5.61
C ALA A 90 -2.20 7.68 6.55
N LEU A 91 -2.78 8.28 7.59
CA LEU A 91 -2.06 9.05 8.60
C LEU A 91 -1.73 8.25 9.87
N PHE A 92 -2.18 7.00 9.94
CA PHE A 92 -2.05 6.22 11.17
C PHE A 92 -0.59 5.83 11.43
N GLN A 93 -0.13 6.18 12.61
CA GLN A 93 1.11 5.69 13.23
C GLN A 93 0.82 5.40 14.69
N GLY A 94 1.35 4.29 15.19
CA GLY A 94 1.14 3.93 16.58
C GLY A 94 1.36 2.46 16.85
N THR A 95 1.01 2.05 18.06
CA THR A 95 1.07 0.67 18.50
C THR A 95 -0.34 0.08 18.55
N ILE A 96 -0.51 -1.03 17.83
CA ILE A 96 -1.72 -1.85 17.94
C ILE A 96 -1.48 -2.83 19.08
N PRO A 97 -2.33 -2.82 20.14
CA PRO A 97 -2.11 -3.65 21.31
C PRO A 97 -2.08 -5.14 21.02
N GLU A 98 -1.35 -5.90 21.84
CA GLU A 98 -1.39 -7.35 21.81
C GLU A 98 -2.82 -7.87 21.99
N GLY A 99 -3.15 -8.97 21.30
CA GLY A 99 -4.50 -9.53 21.28
C GLY A 99 -5.44 -8.87 20.26
N GLN A 100 -5.08 -7.74 19.69
CA GLN A 100 -5.81 -7.11 18.60
C GLN A 100 -5.28 -7.56 17.25
N TYR A 101 -6.14 -7.58 16.23
CA TYR A 101 -5.76 -7.90 14.86
C TYR A 101 -4.67 -6.93 14.38
N GLY A 102 -3.57 -7.49 13.87
CA GLY A 102 -2.45 -6.70 13.39
C GLY A 102 -1.56 -6.11 14.49
N ALA A 103 -1.60 -6.68 15.72
CA ALA A 103 -0.80 -6.22 16.84
C ALA A 103 0.65 -5.95 16.47
N GLY A 104 1.20 -4.84 16.92
CA GLY A 104 2.54 -4.38 16.64
C GLY A 104 2.64 -2.88 16.40
N THR A 105 3.75 -2.44 15.87
CA THR A 105 4.03 -1.02 15.63
C THR A 105 3.87 -0.68 14.16
N VAL A 106 3.18 0.42 13.88
CA VAL A 106 2.95 0.95 12.53
C VAL A 106 3.56 2.33 12.42
N ILE A 107 4.39 2.54 11.40
CA ILE A 107 4.92 3.86 11.03
C ILE A 107 4.67 4.13 9.56
N VAL A 108 4.48 5.40 9.22
CA VAL A 108 4.44 5.83 7.81
C VAL A 108 5.87 5.83 7.28
N TRP A 109 6.14 4.91 6.34
CA TRP A 109 7.46 4.76 5.73
C TRP A 109 7.65 5.66 4.52
N ASP A 110 6.59 5.80 3.70
CA ASP A 110 6.53 6.76 2.60
C ASP A 110 5.08 7.11 2.28
N THR A 111 4.87 8.30 1.75
CA THR A 111 3.54 8.75 1.32
C THR A 111 3.67 9.88 0.31
N GLY A 112 2.65 10.09 -0.47
CA GLY A 112 2.58 11.17 -1.45
C GLY A 112 1.39 11.02 -2.39
N PRO A 113 1.29 11.92 -3.37
CA PRO A 113 0.33 11.77 -4.44
C PRO A 113 0.69 10.60 -5.36
N TYR A 114 -0.30 10.04 -6.01
CA TYR A 114 -0.10 9.10 -7.09
C TYR A 114 -1.03 9.41 -8.26
N ARG A 115 -0.64 8.95 -9.43
CA ARG A 115 -1.46 9.02 -10.65
C ARG A 115 -1.67 7.62 -11.20
N ASN A 116 -2.89 7.36 -11.65
CA ASN A 116 -3.19 6.17 -12.44
C ASN A 116 -2.60 6.33 -13.84
N ILE A 117 -1.72 5.42 -14.23
CA ILE A 117 -1.14 5.36 -15.58
C ILE A 117 -1.50 4.05 -16.28
N THR A 118 -2.52 3.37 -15.80
CA THR A 118 -2.99 2.12 -16.42
C THR A 118 -3.65 2.40 -17.76
N GLU A 119 -3.16 1.75 -18.79
CA GLU A 119 -3.70 1.83 -20.13
C GLU A 119 -4.13 0.46 -20.64
N LYS A 120 -5.16 0.43 -21.45
CA LYS A 120 -5.62 -0.74 -22.19
C LYS A 120 -5.96 -0.33 -23.60
N ASP A 121 -5.37 -1.02 -24.59
CA ASP A 121 -5.60 -0.70 -26.01
C ASP A 121 -5.33 0.78 -26.36
N GLY A 122 -4.30 1.36 -25.74
CA GLY A 122 -3.89 2.75 -25.96
C GLY A 122 -4.74 3.81 -25.25
N SER A 123 -5.70 3.40 -24.43
CA SER A 123 -6.57 4.30 -23.67
C SER A 123 -6.43 4.11 -22.17
N GLU A 124 -6.47 5.22 -21.44
CA GLU A 124 -6.48 5.18 -19.97
C GLU A 124 -7.76 4.54 -19.46
N ILE A 125 -7.65 3.67 -18.47
CA ILE A 125 -8.78 3.05 -17.79
C ILE A 125 -8.81 3.46 -16.32
N SER A 126 -9.98 3.40 -15.69
CA SER A 126 -10.14 3.74 -14.27
C SER A 126 -9.37 2.76 -13.38
N MET A 127 -9.01 3.20 -12.17
CA MET A 127 -8.39 2.34 -11.17
C MET A 127 -9.30 1.17 -10.81
N ALA A 128 -10.60 1.39 -10.67
CA ALA A 128 -11.56 0.32 -10.35
C ALA A 128 -11.55 -0.77 -11.43
N ARG A 129 -11.53 -0.40 -12.70
CA ARG A 129 -11.44 -1.34 -13.81
C ARG A 129 -10.10 -2.04 -13.86
N ALA A 130 -9.00 -1.31 -13.67
CA ALA A 130 -7.66 -1.88 -13.63
C ALA A 130 -7.52 -2.94 -12.53
N LEU A 131 -8.05 -2.67 -11.34
CA LEU A 131 -8.07 -3.61 -10.22
C LEU A 131 -8.91 -4.85 -10.56
N SER A 132 -10.09 -4.67 -11.15
CA SER A 132 -10.95 -5.76 -11.59
C SER A 132 -10.27 -6.63 -12.66
N ASP A 133 -9.57 -6.02 -13.60
CA ASP A 133 -8.83 -6.71 -14.65
C ASP A 133 -7.55 -7.40 -14.13
N GLY A 134 -7.08 -7.02 -12.93
CA GLY A 134 -5.91 -7.63 -12.31
C GLY A 134 -4.57 -7.07 -12.80
N HIS A 135 -4.55 -5.89 -13.37
CA HIS A 135 -3.33 -5.19 -13.76
C HIS A 135 -3.48 -3.70 -13.55
N VAL A 136 -2.62 -3.15 -12.72
CA VAL A 136 -2.62 -1.74 -12.33
C VAL A 136 -1.24 -1.16 -12.56
N ALA A 137 -1.17 -0.01 -13.17
CA ALA A 137 0.06 0.78 -13.28
C ALA A 137 -0.19 2.18 -12.69
N VAL A 138 0.68 2.58 -11.80
CA VAL A 138 0.59 3.86 -11.09
C VAL A 138 1.93 4.59 -11.10
N TRP A 139 1.88 5.91 -11.07
CA TRP A 139 3.06 6.75 -10.87
C TRP A 139 3.03 7.29 -9.43
N LEU A 140 4.03 6.93 -8.64
CA LEU A 140 4.15 7.35 -7.25
C LEU A 140 5.05 8.59 -7.14
N GLU A 141 4.65 9.53 -6.31
CA GLU A 141 5.42 10.75 -6.02
C GLU A 141 5.69 10.85 -4.51
N GLY A 142 6.34 9.83 -3.99
CA GLY A 142 6.79 9.78 -2.60
C GLY A 142 8.16 10.42 -2.41
N LYS A 143 8.67 10.32 -1.20
CA LYS A 143 10.05 10.70 -0.89
C LYS A 143 11.03 9.60 -1.23
N LYS A 144 10.65 8.35 -1.01
CA LYS A 144 11.45 7.15 -1.28
C LYS A 144 11.03 6.48 -2.58
N LEU A 145 9.73 6.29 -2.78
CA LEU A 145 9.17 5.67 -3.97
C LEU A 145 8.79 6.75 -4.97
N LYS A 146 9.47 6.74 -6.10
CA LYS A 146 9.24 7.67 -7.20
C LYS A 146 9.19 6.91 -8.51
N GLY A 147 8.25 7.30 -9.37
CA GLY A 147 8.12 6.72 -10.69
C GLY A 147 7.04 5.65 -10.81
N GLY A 148 7.09 4.89 -11.88
CA GLY A 148 6.08 3.91 -12.25
C GLY A 148 6.22 2.60 -11.49
N TYR A 149 5.08 2.07 -11.06
CA TYR A 149 4.94 0.76 -10.43
C TYR A 149 3.78 0.00 -11.06
N ALA A 150 3.99 -1.29 -11.29
CA ALA A 150 2.95 -2.18 -11.77
C ALA A 150 2.59 -3.22 -10.70
N LEU A 151 1.30 -3.46 -10.54
CA LEU A 151 0.72 -4.54 -9.74
C LEU A 151 -0.03 -5.47 -10.68
N THR A 152 0.33 -6.74 -10.67
CA THR A 152 -0.31 -7.75 -11.50
C THR A 152 -0.78 -8.91 -10.64
N ARG A 153 -2.07 -9.25 -10.75
CA ARG A 153 -2.67 -10.37 -10.03
C ARG A 153 -2.23 -11.70 -10.63
N THR A 154 -1.84 -12.61 -9.76
CA THR A 154 -1.47 -13.98 -10.10
C THR A 154 -2.28 -14.96 -9.25
N LYS A 155 -2.13 -16.25 -9.49
CA LYS A 155 -2.77 -17.29 -8.67
C LYS A 155 -2.33 -17.29 -7.21
N ARG A 156 -1.13 -16.74 -6.91
CA ARG A 156 -0.54 -16.72 -5.56
C ARG A 156 -0.66 -15.39 -4.85
N GLY A 157 -1.25 -14.41 -5.49
CA GLY A 157 -1.33 -13.04 -5.01
C GLY A 157 -0.91 -12.06 -6.10
N TRP A 158 -0.65 -10.82 -5.73
CA TRP A 158 -0.19 -9.80 -6.66
C TRP A 158 1.34 -9.75 -6.69
N ILE A 159 1.87 -9.29 -7.79
CA ILE A 159 3.31 -8.99 -7.95
C ILE A 159 3.47 -7.49 -8.15
N LEU A 160 4.29 -6.88 -7.32
CA LEU A 160 4.66 -5.47 -7.40
C LEU A 160 6.05 -5.34 -8.01
N VAL A 161 6.16 -4.53 -9.07
CA VAL A 161 7.42 -4.33 -9.81
C VAL A 161 7.61 -2.86 -10.12
N LYS A 162 8.81 -2.35 -9.93
CA LYS A 162 9.21 -1.03 -10.44
C LYS A 162 9.29 -1.06 -11.95
N MET A 163 8.61 -0.13 -12.60
CA MET A 163 8.71 0.01 -14.06
C MET A 163 10.08 0.60 -14.46
N LYS A 164 10.50 0.31 -15.68
CA LYS A 164 11.73 0.89 -16.25
C LYS A 164 11.48 2.34 -16.64
N ASP A 165 12.00 3.25 -15.86
CA ASP A 165 11.97 4.69 -16.10
C ASP A 165 13.21 5.33 -15.46
N GLU A 166 13.32 6.65 -15.54
CA GLU A 166 14.45 7.41 -15.00
C GLU A 166 14.60 7.33 -13.48
N MET A 167 13.55 6.89 -12.77
CA MET A 167 13.56 6.74 -11.31
C MET A 167 14.00 5.34 -10.87
N ALA A 168 14.22 4.40 -11.82
CA ALA A 168 14.62 3.04 -11.51
C ALA A 168 16.07 2.99 -10.99
N ILE A 169 16.29 2.18 -9.95
CA ILE A 169 17.61 1.98 -9.33
C ILE A 169 17.92 0.50 -9.25
N ALA A 170 19.09 0.08 -9.76
CA ALA A 170 19.53 -1.30 -9.69
C ALA A 170 19.85 -1.73 -8.24
N SER A 171 19.52 -2.97 -7.88
CA SER A 171 19.70 -3.50 -6.51
C SER A 171 21.15 -3.47 -6.02
N SER A 172 22.12 -3.53 -6.93
CA SER A 172 23.55 -3.43 -6.59
C SER A 172 23.93 -2.06 -6.01
N GLU A 173 23.18 -1.02 -6.37
CA GLU A 173 23.38 0.34 -5.85
C GLU A 173 22.73 0.53 -4.48
N ASN A 174 21.72 -0.27 -4.16
CA ASN A 174 21.05 -0.24 -2.85
C ASN A 174 21.82 -0.95 -1.73
N LYS A 175 22.89 -1.68 -2.07
CA LYS A 175 23.70 -2.38 -1.06
C LYS A 175 24.71 -1.47 -0.36
N GLU A 176 25.01 -0.32 -0.91
CA GLU A 176 25.99 0.62 -0.35
C GLU A 176 25.40 1.53 0.74
N ASP A 177 24.07 1.69 0.78
CA ASP A 177 23.40 2.49 1.82
C ASP A 177 23.13 1.72 3.14
N HIS A 178 23.58 0.47 3.23
CA HIS A 178 23.50 -0.34 4.44
C HIS A 178 24.91 -0.60 5.00
N GLN A 179 25.55 0.42 5.52
CA GLN A 179 26.31 0.36 6.78
C GLN A 179 27.04 1.65 7.08
N PRO A 180 26.79 2.27 8.22
CA PRO A 180 27.92 2.79 8.96
C PRO A 180 28.63 1.59 9.59
N LYS A 181 29.74 1.17 9.03
CA LYS A 181 30.70 0.35 9.74
C LYS A 181 31.11 1.16 10.97
N SER A 182 30.66 0.77 12.13
CA SER A 182 31.33 1.15 13.35
C SER A 182 32.70 0.51 13.31
N THR A 183 33.70 1.24 12.89
CA THR A 183 35.08 0.92 13.19
C THR A 183 35.25 1.22 14.69
N GLY A 184 34.99 0.24 15.53
CA GLY A 184 35.53 0.22 16.86
C GLY A 184 37.03 0.11 16.73
N SER A 185 37.74 1.19 16.96
CA SER A 185 39.16 1.13 17.26
C SER A 185 39.33 0.76 18.70
N PRO A 186 40.35 -0.04 19.06
CA PRO A 186 40.67 -0.40 20.42
C PRO A 186 41.06 0.80 21.27
#